data_5cdfdb46002a453bce61c60ce2a698c3
#
_entry.id   5cdfdb46002a453bce61c60ce2a698c3
#
_cell.length_a   1.000
_cell.length_b   1.000
_cell.length_c   1.000
_cell.angle_alpha   90.00
_cell.angle_beta   90.00
_cell.angle_gamma   90.00
#
_symmetry.space_group_name_H-M   'P 1'
#
loop_
_entity.id
_entity.type
_entity.pdbx_description
1 polymer ?
#
loop_
_entity_poly.entity_id
_entity_poly.type
_entity_poly.pdbx_seq_one_letter_code
_entity_poly.pdbx_strand_id
1 'polypeptide(L)'
;MVDITLKKNTLREATAQAIIKVSKKETIQAIKQKKVPKGDVFEMSRAAGLLGVKKTPEILPDCHPIPIEYTGFKYEINDLEIKVLCTIKTIYKTGVEVEAMHGASIVALNLYDMLKPIDKGIEIYHIKLVTKKGGKSDVHKVKSDVNAAVIVCSDSISKGSKEDFAGKAIMDALKK
;
A
#
# COMPACT_ATOMS: atom_id res chain seq x y z
N MET A 1 -0.35 10.32 17.20
CA MET A 1 -0.40 10.27 15.71
C MET A 1 0.26 11.50 15.11
N VAL A 2 0.96 11.35 13.97
CA VAL A 2 1.54 12.49 13.24
C VAL A 2 0.43 13.32 12.61
N ASP A 3 0.48 14.66 12.75
CA ASP A 3 -0.50 15.55 12.11
C ASP A 3 -0.41 15.50 10.57
N ILE A 4 -1.51 15.16 9.93
CA ILE A 4 -1.65 15.10 8.47
C ILE A 4 -2.73 16.05 7.94
N THR A 5 -3.28 16.94 8.79
CA THR A 5 -4.43 17.79 8.46
C THR A 5 -4.20 18.61 7.19
N LEU A 6 -3.02 19.23 7.06
CA LEU A 6 -2.65 20.09 5.93
C LEU A 6 -2.08 19.34 4.71
N LYS A 7 -1.94 18.00 4.78
CA LYS A 7 -1.47 17.23 3.62
C LYS A 7 -2.57 17.08 2.58
N LYS A 8 -2.18 17.08 1.31
CA LYS A 8 -3.11 16.82 0.19
C LYS A 8 -3.37 15.33 0.03
N ASN A 9 -4.57 15.00 -0.46
CA ASN A 9 -4.90 13.66 -0.90
C ASN A 9 -4.11 13.34 -2.18
N THR A 10 -3.39 12.24 -2.18
CA THR A 10 -2.66 11.71 -3.35
C THR A 10 -2.79 10.19 -3.37
N LEU A 11 -2.60 9.60 -4.55
CA LEU A 11 -2.54 8.13 -4.65
C LEU A 11 -1.42 7.61 -3.75
N ARG A 12 -1.75 6.62 -2.94
CA ARG A 12 -0.84 5.87 -2.07
C ARG A 12 -0.92 4.41 -2.46
N GLU A 13 0.21 3.83 -2.73
CA GLU A 13 0.33 2.40 -3.00
C GLU A 13 1.48 1.84 -2.19
N ALA A 14 1.28 0.69 -1.57
CA ALA A 14 2.34 -0.04 -0.90
C ALA A 14 2.18 -1.53 -1.15
N THR A 15 3.29 -2.23 -1.34
CA THR A 15 3.34 -3.68 -1.39
C THR A 15 4.30 -4.17 -0.34
N ALA A 16 3.82 -5.04 0.55
CA ALA A 16 4.63 -5.74 1.53
C ALA A 16 4.66 -7.24 1.24
N GLN A 17 5.66 -7.92 1.76
CA GLN A 17 5.77 -9.37 1.70
C GLN A 17 5.86 -9.99 3.09
N ALA A 18 5.46 -11.25 3.17
CA ALA A 18 5.83 -12.21 4.20
C ALA A 18 6.22 -13.52 3.54
N ILE A 19 7.15 -14.27 4.13
CA ILE A 19 7.53 -15.60 3.66
C ILE A 19 7.24 -16.62 4.74
N ILE A 20 6.56 -17.68 4.37
CA ILE A 20 6.27 -18.85 5.21
C ILE A 20 7.06 -20.02 4.64
N LYS A 21 7.92 -20.62 5.46
CA LYS A 21 8.68 -21.80 5.12
C LYS A 21 8.05 -23.01 5.81
N VAL A 22 7.66 -24.00 5.02
CA VAL A 22 7.20 -25.29 5.51
C VAL A 22 8.39 -26.23 5.67
N SER A 23 8.26 -27.24 6.55
CA SER A 23 9.37 -28.14 6.84
C SER A 23 9.50 -29.31 5.87
N LYS A 24 8.47 -29.58 5.06
CA LYS A 24 8.44 -30.76 4.19
C LYS A 24 7.61 -30.54 2.92
N LYS A 25 7.98 -31.27 1.85
CA LYS A 25 7.33 -31.19 0.53
C LYS A 25 5.87 -31.64 0.53
N GLU A 26 5.52 -32.59 1.39
CA GLU A 26 4.16 -33.11 1.53
C GLU A 26 3.17 -32.02 1.94
N THR A 27 3.61 -31.02 2.73
CA THR A 27 2.80 -29.85 3.08
C THR A 27 2.44 -29.03 1.85
N ILE A 28 3.42 -28.76 0.96
CA ILE A 28 3.16 -28.08 -0.31
C ILE A 28 2.23 -28.90 -1.21
N GLN A 29 2.42 -30.22 -1.26
CA GLN A 29 1.54 -31.10 -2.04
C GLN A 29 0.11 -31.08 -1.50
N ALA A 30 -0.09 -31.14 -0.17
CA ALA A 30 -1.40 -31.05 0.45
C ALA A 30 -2.12 -29.72 0.11
N ILE A 31 -1.38 -28.59 0.08
CA ILE A 31 -1.92 -27.29 -0.33
C ILE A 31 -2.38 -27.35 -1.80
N LYS A 32 -1.51 -27.81 -2.71
CA LYS A 32 -1.81 -27.89 -4.15
C LYS A 32 -3.00 -28.79 -4.46
N GLN A 33 -3.14 -29.88 -3.70
CA GLN A 33 -4.21 -30.87 -3.85
C GLN A 33 -5.48 -30.51 -3.05
N LYS A 34 -5.50 -29.37 -2.33
CA LYS A 34 -6.61 -28.94 -1.46
C LYS A 34 -6.98 -29.98 -0.38
N LYS A 35 -5.97 -30.69 0.14
CA LYS A 35 -6.12 -31.75 1.16
C LYS A 35 -5.73 -31.28 2.57
N VAL A 36 -5.63 -29.98 2.80
CA VAL A 36 -5.39 -29.45 4.14
C VAL A 36 -6.66 -29.60 4.98
N PRO A 37 -6.58 -30.17 6.21
CA PRO A 37 -7.78 -30.48 7.02
C PRO A 37 -8.66 -29.28 7.34
N LYS A 38 -8.07 -28.06 7.42
CA LYS A 38 -8.80 -26.81 7.69
C LYS A 38 -9.38 -26.15 6.43
N GLY A 39 -9.28 -26.77 5.25
CA GLY A 39 -9.84 -26.25 4.00
C GLY A 39 -8.85 -25.53 3.10
N ASP A 40 -9.36 -24.65 2.23
CA ASP A 40 -8.54 -23.91 1.28
C ASP A 40 -7.72 -22.83 1.99
N VAL A 41 -6.42 -23.07 2.08
CA VAL A 41 -5.51 -22.22 2.87
C VAL A 41 -5.36 -20.82 2.29
N PHE A 42 -5.39 -20.68 0.96
CA PHE A 42 -5.21 -19.38 0.33
C PHE A 42 -6.46 -18.51 0.44
N GLU A 43 -7.64 -19.09 0.26
CA GLU A 43 -8.90 -18.35 0.38
C GLU A 43 -9.16 -17.92 1.83
N MET A 44 -8.93 -18.80 2.79
CA MET A 44 -9.06 -18.43 4.21
C MET A 44 -8.05 -17.38 4.62
N SER A 45 -6.80 -17.51 4.19
CA SER A 45 -5.76 -16.52 4.53
C SER A 45 -6.02 -15.17 3.83
N ARG A 46 -6.56 -15.18 2.62
CA ARG A 46 -7.00 -13.97 1.93
C ARG A 46 -8.09 -13.25 2.72
N ALA A 47 -9.10 -13.99 3.18
CA ALA A 47 -10.18 -13.42 3.99
C ALA A 47 -9.66 -12.82 5.30
N ALA A 48 -8.78 -13.54 6.01
CA ALA A 48 -8.12 -13.05 7.23
C ALA A 48 -7.28 -11.80 6.97
N GLY A 49 -6.50 -11.79 5.87
CA GLY A 49 -5.70 -10.65 5.48
C GLY A 49 -6.53 -9.40 5.15
N LEU A 50 -7.66 -9.56 4.44
CA LEU A 50 -8.61 -8.48 4.17
C LEU A 50 -9.16 -7.87 5.46
N LEU A 51 -9.51 -8.72 6.43
CA LEU A 51 -9.98 -8.27 7.74
C LEU A 51 -8.85 -7.55 8.49
N GLY A 52 -7.64 -8.13 8.51
CA GLY A 52 -6.46 -7.55 9.16
C GLY A 52 -6.14 -6.16 8.65
N VAL A 53 -6.11 -5.97 7.32
CA VAL A 53 -5.88 -4.66 6.71
C VAL A 53 -6.89 -3.62 7.20
N LYS A 54 -8.18 -3.96 7.24
CA LYS A 54 -9.24 -3.05 7.70
C LYS A 54 -9.18 -2.76 9.20
N LYS A 55 -8.58 -3.64 9.98
CA LYS A 55 -8.45 -3.54 11.43
C LYS A 55 -7.13 -2.92 11.89
N THR A 56 -6.26 -2.53 10.98
CA THR A 56 -4.93 -1.97 11.31
C THR A 56 -5.00 -0.83 12.33
N PRO A 57 -5.83 0.22 12.15
CA PRO A 57 -5.88 1.32 13.12
C PRO A 57 -6.53 0.96 14.46
N GLU A 58 -7.26 -0.14 14.53
CA GLU A 58 -7.83 -0.63 15.80
C GLU A 58 -6.80 -1.39 16.66
N ILE A 59 -5.73 -1.91 16.04
CA ILE A 59 -4.69 -2.70 16.68
C ILE A 59 -3.43 -1.87 16.93
N LEU A 60 -3.08 -0.98 16.00
CA LEU A 60 -1.90 -0.12 16.09
C LEU A 60 -2.32 1.29 16.48
N PRO A 61 -2.16 1.69 17.77
CA PRO A 61 -2.79 2.90 18.33
C PRO A 61 -2.40 4.21 17.64
N ASP A 62 -1.20 4.27 17.07
CA ASP A 62 -0.68 5.48 16.40
C ASP A 62 -0.95 5.52 14.89
N CYS A 63 -1.61 4.48 14.36
CA CYS A 63 -1.96 4.39 12.95
C CYS A 63 -3.23 5.22 12.64
N HIS A 64 -3.21 5.96 11.52
CA HIS A 64 -4.38 6.72 11.09
C HIS A 64 -5.47 5.79 10.55
N PRO A 65 -6.76 6.07 10.79
CA PRO A 65 -7.86 5.34 10.16
C PRO A 65 -7.95 5.72 8.68
N ILE A 66 -7.32 4.90 7.82
CA ILE A 66 -7.23 5.16 6.39
C ILE A 66 -8.35 4.41 5.66
N PRO A 67 -9.13 5.07 4.78
CA PRO A 67 -10.08 4.39 3.91
C PRO A 67 -9.33 3.52 2.89
N ILE A 68 -9.43 2.21 3.00
CA ILE A 68 -8.78 1.27 2.08
C ILE A 68 -9.67 1.07 0.86
N GLU A 69 -9.18 1.45 -0.32
CA GLU A 69 -9.93 1.32 -1.59
C GLU A 69 -9.58 0.05 -2.36
N TYR A 70 -8.35 -0.46 -2.16
CA TYR A 70 -7.92 -1.71 -2.77
C TYR A 70 -7.01 -2.51 -1.85
N THR A 71 -7.24 -3.81 -1.77
CA THR A 71 -6.37 -4.80 -1.16
C THR A 71 -6.25 -6.01 -2.07
N GLY A 72 -5.04 -6.35 -2.49
CA GLY A 72 -4.75 -7.52 -3.31
C GLY A 72 -3.70 -8.42 -2.64
N PHE A 73 -3.90 -9.73 -2.74
CA PHE A 73 -2.92 -10.72 -2.31
C PHE A 73 -2.47 -11.56 -3.50
N LYS A 74 -1.16 -11.82 -3.58
CA LYS A 74 -0.56 -12.80 -4.49
C LYS A 74 0.23 -13.81 -3.69
N TYR A 75 0.19 -15.06 -4.12
CA TYR A 75 0.92 -16.17 -3.53
C TYR A 75 1.87 -16.77 -4.55
N GLU A 76 3.12 -16.94 -4.15
CA GLU A 76 4.16 -17.58 -4.96
C GLU A 76 4.71 -18.75 -4.14
N ILE A 77 4.68 -19.97 -4.70
CA ILE A 77 5.27 -21.17 -4.06
C ILE A 77 6.59 -21.46 -4.77
N ASN A 78 7.67 -21.47 -4.01
CA ASN A 78 9.00 -21.79 -4.48
C ASN A 78 9.63 -22.83 -3.52
N ASP A 79 9.74 -24.08 -3.98
CA ASP A 79 10.15 -25.25 -3.18
C ASP A 79 9.35 -25.37 -1.88
N LEU A 80 9.95 -25.08 -0.73
CA LEU A 80 9.33 -25.13 0.59
C LEU A 80 8.83 -23.77 1.09
N GLU A 81 8.93 -22.73 0.28
CA GLU A 81 8.54 -21.37 0.66
C GLU A 81 7.24 -20.95 -0.02
N ILE A 82 6.39 -20.31 0.76
CA ILE A 82 5.19 -19.62 0.30
C ILE A 82 5.41 -18.14 0.54
N LYS A 83 5.61 -17.39 -0.52
CA LYS A 83 5.72 -15.94 -0.45
C LYS A 83 4.36 -15.32 -0.67
N VAL A 84 3.98 -14.45 0.24
CA VAL A 84 2.77 -13.64 0.19
C VAL A 84 3.15 -12.22 -0.17
N LEU A 85 2.49 -11.63 -1.14
CA LEU A 85 2.56 -10.21 -1.47
C LEU A 85 1.19 -9.58 -1.17
N CYS A 86 1.18 -8.57 -0.32
CA CYS A 86 0.00 -7.75 0.00
C CYS A 86 0.17 -6.37 -0.61
N THR A 87 -0.70 -6.00 -1.53
CA THR A 87 -0.72 -4.68 -2.17
C THR A 87 -1.96 -3.91 -1.74
N ILE A 88 -1.75 -2.70 -1.21
CA ILE A 88 -2.78 -1.77 -0.77
C ILE A 88 -2.75 -0.51 -1.63
N LYS A 89 -3.93 0.02 -1.95
CA LYS A 89 -4.06 1.33 -2.62
C LYS A 89 -5.16 2.15 -1.98
N THR A 90 -4.95 3.45 -1.93
CA THR A 90 -5.93 4.45 -1.51
C THR A 90 -5.55 5.84 -2.04
N ILE A 91 -6.50 6.76 -2.05
CA ILE A 91 -6.26 8.19 -2.25
C ILE A 91 -6.40 8.87 -0.90
N TYR A 92 -5.26 9.14 -0.23
CA TYR A 92 -5.27 9.72 1.11
C TYR A 92 -4.05 10.58 1.41
N LYS A 93 -4.05 11.19 2.61
CA LYS A 93 -3.03 12.13 3.11
C LYS A 93 -1.75 11.45 3.59
N THR A 94 -1.78 10.15 3.89
CA THR A 94 -0.64 9.35 4.40
C THR A 94 -0.52 8.04 3.65
N GLY A 95 0.63 7.38 3.77
CA GLY A 95 0.92 6.11 3.09
C GLY A 95 0.22 4.93 3.76
N VAL A 96 0.22 3.79 3.08
CA VAL A 96 -0.44 2.53 3.47
C VAL A 96 0.56 1.38 3.69
N GLU A 97 1.79 1.75 4.05
CA GLU A 97 2.88 0.80 4.25
C GLU A 97 2.60 -0.15 5.42
N VAL A 98 2.04 0.39 6.50
CA VAL A 98 1.72 -0.36 7.73
C VAL A 98 0.57 -1.32 7.49
N GLU A 99 -0.48 -0.89 6.79
CA GLU A 99 -1.61 -1.72 6.37
C GLU A 99 -1.16 -2.88 5.48
N ALA A 100 -0.23 -2.62 4.54
CA ALA A 100 0.31 -3.67 3.68
C ALA A 100 1.14 -4.70 4.48
N MET A 101 1.99 -4.25 5.40
CA MET A 101 2.79 -5.13 6.26
C MET A 101 1.89 -5.91 7.22
N HIS A 102 0.89 -5.28 7.84
CA HIS A 102 -0.06 -5.95 8.72
C HIS A 102 -0.87 -7.00 7.95
N GLY A 103 -1.39 -6.67 6.76
CA GLY A 103 -2.10 -7.62 5.91
C GLY A 103 -1.25 -8.84 5.55
N ALA A 104 0.01 -8.64 5.15
CA ALA A 104 0.93 -9.74 4.87
C ALA A 104 1.21 -10.60 6.13
N SER A 105 1.35 -9.97 7.30
CA SER A 105 1.58 -10.65 8.58
C SER A 105 0.40 -11.51 8.99
N ILE A 106 -0.83 -11.01 8.88
CA ILE A 106 -2.06 -11.75 9.21
C ILE A 106 -2.26 -12.94 8.25
N VAL A 107 -1.99 -12.75 6.96
CA VAL A 107 -2.03 -13.86 5.99
C VAL A 107 -1.02 -14.94 6.37
N ALA A 108 0.21 -14.57 6.71
CA ALA A 108 1.25 -15.52 7.11
C ALA A 108 0.86 -16.28 8.38
N LEU A 109 0.33 -15.58 9.38
CA LEU A 109 -0.13 -16.18 10.63
C LEU A 109 -1.32 -17.13 10.40
N ASN A 110 -2.26 -16.79 9.52
CA ASN A 110 -3.38 -17.66 9.18
C ASN A 110 -2.92 -18.90 8.41
N LEU A 111 -1.97 -18.78 7.48
CA LEU A 111 -1.33 -19.92 6.82
C LEU A 111 -0.69 -20.86 7.84
N TYR A 112 0.06 -20.31 8.80
CA TYR A 112 0.64 -21.10 9.89
C TYR A 112 -0.43 -21.85 10.67
N ASP A 113 -1.51 -21.17 11.08
CA ASP A 113 -2.60 -21.81 11.85
C ASP A 113 -3.27 -22.94 11.07
N MET A 114 -3.48 -22.77 9.78
CA MET A 114 -4.11 -23.76 8.94
C MET A 114 -3.21 -24.97 8.66
N LEU A 115 -1.91 -24.76 8.55
CA LEU A 115 -0.94 -25.82 8.20
C LEU A 115 -0.35 -26.55 9.41
N LYS A 116 -0.34 -25.95 10.60
CA LYS A 116 0.24 -26.55 11.82
C LYS A 116 -0.29 -27.95 12.19
N PRO A 117 -1.52 -28.39 11.82
CA PRO A 117 -1.94 -29.76 12.05
C PRO A 117 -1.15 -30.80 11.26
N ILE A 118 -0.63 -30.46 10.10
CA ILE A 118 0.10 -31.37 9.19
C ILE A 118 1.61 -31.11 9.16
N ASP A 119 2.06 -29.95 9.66
CA ASP A 119 3.48 -29.57 9.68
C ASP A 119 3.80 -28.76 10.94
N LYS A 120 4.74 -29.25 11.75
CA LYS A 120 5.14 -28.61 13.02
C LYS A 120 6.38 -27.72 12.91
N GLY A 121 7.09 -27.79 11.79
CA GLY A 121 8.33 -27.05 11.57
C GLY A 121 8.16 -25.81 10.70
N ILE A 122 6.99 -25.16 10.73
CA ILE A 122 6.70 -23.98 9.94
C ILE A 122 7.34 -22.74 10.57
N GLU A 123 7.99 -21.93 9.76
CA GLU A 123 8.58 -20.66 10.14
C GLU A 123 7.94 -19.52 9.35
N ILE A 124 7.76 -18.35 9.99
CA ILE A 124 7.37 -17.10 9.34
C ILE A 124 8.54 -16.14 9.43
N TYR A 125 8.99 -15.61 8.30
CA TYR A 125 10.12 -14.70 8.26
C TYR A 125 10.03 -13.70 7.11
N HIS A 126 10.97 -12.75 7.04
CA HIS A 126 11.08 -11.75 5.99
C HIS A 126 9.82 -10.91 5.75
N ILE A 127 9.15 -10.53 6.85
CA ILE A 127 8.07 -9.54 6.76
C ILE A 127 8.70 -8.18 6.52
N LYS A 128 8.45 -7.60 5.32
CA LYS A 128 9.04 -6.32 4.95
C LYS A 128 8.23 -5.57 3.90
N LEU A 129 8.41 -4.27 3.87
CA LEU A 129 7.96 -3.44 2.76
C LEU A 129 8.80 -3.75 1.51
N VAL A 130 8.14 -3.97 0.37
CA VAL A 130 8.78 -4.24 -0.94
C VAL A 130 8.82 -2.97 -1.76
N THR A 131 7.68 -2.30 -1.92
CA THR A 131 7.56 -1.05 -2.68
C THR A 131 6.57 -0.12 -2.01
N LYS A 132 6.78 1.18 -2.23
CA LYS A 132 5.79 2.20 -1.93
C LYS A 132 5.79 3.26 -3.03
N LYS A 133 4.63 3.87 -3.28
CA LYS A 133 4.46 4.98 -4.20
C LYS A 133 3.54 6.03 -3.59
N GLY A 134 3.76 7.26 -3.96
CA GLY A 134 2.99 8.41 -3.51
C GLY A 134 3.65 9.19 -2.37
N GLY A 135 3.20 10.44 -2.19
CA GLY A 135 3.72 11.36 -1.19
C GLY A 135 4.89 12.22 -1.68
N LYS A 136 5.53 12.90 -0.74
CA LYS A 136 6.60 13.85 -1.06
C LYS A 136 7.83 13.22 -1.73
N SER A 137 8.07 11.94 -1.48
CA SER A 137 9.22 11.21 -2.06
C SER A 137 9.08 10.90 -3.54
N ASP A 138 7.86 10.94 -4.08
CA ASP A 138 7.58 10.65 -5.49
C ASP A 138 7.31 11.92 -6.32
N VAL A 139 7.47 13.09 -5.74
CA VAL A 139 7.48 14.33 -6.52
C VAL A 139 8.74 14.27 -7.36
N HIS A 140 8.58 13.87 -8.62
CA HIS A 140 9.65 14.00 -9.59
C HIS A 140 10.06 15.46 -9.65
N LYS A 141 11.27 15.79 -9.20
CA LYS A 141 11.89 17.05 -9.55
C LYS A 141 11.94 17.06 -11.08
N VAL A 142 11.24 17.98 -11.69
CA VAL A 142 11.39 18.23 -13.13
C VAL A 142 12.87 18.47 -13.34
N LYS A 143 13.55 17.57 -14.05
CA LYS A 143 15.01 17.58 -14.25
C LYS A 143 15.43 18.51 -15.39
N SER A 144 14.48 19.22 -16.01
CA SER A 144 14.72 20.13 -17.11
C SER A 144 14.01 21.45 -16.86
N ASP A 145 14.58 22.53 -17.37
CA ASP A 145 13.93 23.82 -17.41
C ASP A 145 12.62 23.71 -18.21
N VAL A 146 11.52 24.10 -17.59
CA VAL A 146 10.20 24.10 -18.21
C VAL A 146 9.87 25.55 -18.57
N ASN A 147 9.62 25.79 -19.84
CA ASN A 147 9.07 27.06 -20.29
C ASN A 147 7.56 27.08 -19.98
N ALA A 148 7.13 28.07 -19.20
CA ALA A 148 5.73 28.27 -18.87
C ALA A 148 5.28 29.67 -19.32
N ALA A 149 4.04 29.76 -19.81
CA ALA A 149 3.40 31.01 -20.15
C ALA A 149 2.11 31.16 -19.34
N VAL A 150 1.87 32.37 -18.83
CA VAL A 150 0.63 32.71 -18.14
C VAL A 150 -0.20 33.59 -19.06
N ILE A 151 -1.40 33.11 -19.40
CA ILE A 151 -2.35 33.85 -20.23
C ILE A 151 -3.53 34.27 -19.35
N VAL A 152 -3.79 35.57 -19.25
CA VAL A 152 -4.92 36.10 -18.46
C VAL A 152 -6.01 36.54 -19.41
N CYS A 153 -7.16 35.88 -19.36
CA CYS A 153 -8.35 36.23 -20.15
C CYS A 153 -9.32 37.07 -19.28
N SER A 154 -9.27 38.38 -19.40
CA SER A 154 -10.14 39.28 -18.64
C SER A 154 -10.41 40.60 -19.42
N ASP A 155 -11.68 40.88 -19.69
CA ASP A 155 -12.10 42.09 -20.39
C ASP A 155 -11.73 43.37 -19.64
N SER A 156 -11.77 43.34 -18.31
CA SER A 156 -11.43 44.51 -17.49
C SER A 156 -9.92 44.78 -17.43
N ILE A 157 -9.09 43.73 -17.49
CA ILE A 157 -7.63 43.87 -17.55
C ILE A 157 -7.21 44.30 -18.96
N SER A 158 -7.78 43.68 -20.01
CA SER A 158 -7.48 44.03 -21.39
C SER A 158 -7.84 45.46 -21.75
N LYS A 159 -8.91 46.01 -21.13
CA LYS A 159 -9.34 47.42 -21.27
C LYS A 159 -8.60 48.37 -20.32
N GLY A 160 -7.65 47.90 -19.54
CA GLY A 160 -6.88 48.72 -18.60
C GLY A 160 -7.66 49.25 -17.39
N SER A 161 -8.87 48.78 -17.14
CA SER A 161 -9.71 49.20 -16.02
C SER A 161 -9.39 48.46 -14.68
N LYS A 162 -8.59 47.42 -14.73
CA LYS A 162 -8.09 46.67 -13.55
C LYS A 162 -6.67 46.22 -13.78
N GLU A 163 -5.89 46.16 -12.68
CA GLU A 163 -4.54 45.62 -12.69
C GLU A 163 -4.56 44.07 -12.58
N ASP A 164 -3.62 43.43 -13.28
CA ASP A 164 -3.49 41.97 -13.28
C ASP A 164 -2.68 41.46 -12.04
N PHE A 165 -3.33 41.37 -10.91
CA PHE A 165 -2.73 40.76 -9.69
C PHE A 165 -2.60 39.24 -9.78
N ALA A 166 -3.56 38.55 -10.43
CA ALA A 166 -3.58 37.11 -10.52
C ALA A 166 -2.47 36.56 -11.42
N GLY A 167 -2.31 37.14 -12.62
CA GLY A 167 -1.25 36.71 -13.53
C GLY A 167 0.15 36.97 -12.96
N LYS A 168 0.36 38.15 -12.31
CA LYS A 168 1.60 38.46 -11.60
C LYS A 168 1.90 37.44 -10.49
N ALA A 169 0.91 37.12 -9.65
CA ALA A 169 1.07 36.14 -8.55
C ALA A 169 1.41 34.73 -9.07
N ILE A 170 0.80 34.29 -10.17
CA ILE A 170 1.09 33.01 -10.80
C ILE A 170 2.52 33.01 -11.38
N MET A 171 2.91 34.08 -12.10
CA MET A 171 4.27 34.22 -12.64
C MET A 171 5.33 34.16 -11.53
N ASP A 172 5.11 34.81 -10.40
CA ASP A 172 6.03 34.84 -9.27
C ASP A 172 6.11 33.46 -8.57
N ALA A 173 5.01 32.71 -8.56
CA ALA A 173 4.98 31.36 -8.05
C ALA A 173 5.72 30.35 -8.96
N LEU A 174 5.73 30.56 -10.27
CA LEU A 174 6.43 29.72 -11.25
C LEU A 174 7.94 29.96 -11.30
N LYS A 175 8.43 31.09 -10.79
CA LYS A 175 9.87 31.44 -10.71
C LYS A 175 10.57 30.84 -9.46
N LYS A 176 9.82 30.32 -8.49
CA LYS A 176 10.30 29.69 -7.26
C LYS A 176 10.51 28.18 -7.44
#